data_23e0818a0155210491c36c48e3dbc8cf
#
_entry.id   23e0818a0155210491c36c48e3dbc8cf
#
_cell.length_a   1.000
_cell.length_b   1.000
_cell.length_c   1.000
_cell.angle_alpha   90.00
_cell.angle_beta   90.00
_cell.angle_gamma   90.00
#
_symmetry.space_group_name_H-M   'P 1'
#
loop_
_entity.id
_entity.type
_entity.pdbx_description
1 polymer ?
#
loop_
_entity_poly.entity_id
_entity_poly.type
_entity_poly.pdbx_seq_one_letter_code
_entity_poly.pdbx_strand_id
1 'polypeptide(L)'
;MSKKVLVPIAPGSEEMEAVTIIDIMVRAGYDVVVASADFDGRLSFKASRGVTLTADCKLVDIADDEFDAVILPGGVQGAEVFRDSTVLVEIIRQQMYEGKLVAAICATPALVLAHHNLYPDALMTCHPSFESHIEKKNWRVKRVTYDVNHRLLTSQGPGTALEFAIEIIVNLSGKALAWQVAEPMVTLPTLHYSKLGEA
;
A
#
# COMPACT_ATOMS: atom_id res chain seq x y z
N MET A 1 7.20 -10.33 -17.99
CA MET A 1 7.92 -10.46 -16.69
C MET A 1 6.91 -10.25 -15.58
N SER A 2 7.04 -10.95 -14.45
CA SER A 2 6.24 -10.72 -13.25
C SER A 2 6.50 -9.30 -12.74
N LYS A 3 5.47 -8.65 -12.19
CA LYS A 3 5.65 -7.37 -11.48
C LYS A 3 6.36 -7.62 -10.17
N LYS A 4 7.33 -6.76 -9.81
CA LYS A 4 8.02 -6.77 -8.52
C LYS A 4 7.44 -5.68 -7.62
N VAL A 5 6.96 -6.05 -6.43
CA VAL A 5 6.33 -5.10 -5.51
C VAL A 5 6.97 -5.15 -4.13
N LEU A 6 7.16 -3.98 -3.52
CA LEU A 6 7.66 -3.83 -2.17
C LEU A 6 6.50 -3.63 -1.19
N VAL A 7 6.47 -4.42 -0.13
CA VAL A 7 5.58 -4.24 1.02
C VAL A 7 6.45 -4.07 2.27
N PRO A 8 6.77 -2.83 2.68
CA PRO A 8 7.48 -2.62 3.93
C PRO A 8 6.56 -2.91 5.12
N ILE A 9 7.12 -3.53 6.15
CA ILE A 9 6.48 -3.75 7.44
C ILE A 9 7.37 -3.28 8.59
N ALA A 10 6.77 -2.91 9.71
CA ALA A 10 7.47 -2.40 10.89
C ALA A 10 6.76 -2.86 12.18
N PRO A 11 7.41 -2.76 13.35
CA PRO A 11 6.72 -2.92 14.62
C PRO A 11 5.46 -2.04 14.68
N GLY A 12 4.32 -2.64 15.01
CA GLY A 12 3.04 -1.94 15.07
C GLY A 12 2.35 -1.70 13.70
N SER A 13 2.85 -2.27 12.59
CA SER A 13 2.08 -2.35 11.34
C SER A 13 0.74 -3.04 11.56
N GLU A 14 -0.29 -2.63 10.83
CA GLU A 14 -1.60 -3.27 10.92
C GLU A 14 -1.59 -4.59 10.16
N GLU A 15 -1.77 -5.69 10.89
CA GLU A 15 -1.58 -7.04 10.38
C GLU A 15 -2.62 -7.47 9.33
N MET A 16 -3.89 -7.07 9.48
CA MET A 16 -4.92 -7.39 8.49
C MET A 16 -4.60 -6.72 7.14
N GLU A 17 -4.13 -5.48 7.19
CA GLU A 17 -3.76 -4.75 5.99
C GLU A 17 -2.52 -5.36 5.34
N ALA A 18 -1.44 -5.56 6.10
CA ALA A 18 -0.19 -6.12 5.61
C ALA A 18 -0.38 -7.51 5.00
N VAL A 19 -1.02 -8.42 5.71
CA VAL A 19 -1.25 -9.80 5.24
C VAL A 19 -2.19 -9.83 4.03
N THR A 20 -3.26 -9.02 4.04
CA THR A 20 -4.18 -8.93 2.90
C THR A 20 -3.48 -8.44 1.64
N ILE A 21 -2.64 -7.41 1.76
CA ILE A 21 -1.84 -6.90 0.64
C ILE A 21 -0.92 -7.99 0.10
N ILE A 22 -0.11 -8.60 0.97
CA ILE A 22 0.86 -9.63 0.59
C ILE A 22 0.17 -10.81 -0.09
N ASP A 23 -0.89 -11.37 0.51
CA ASP A 23 -1.62 -12.52 -0.03
C ASP A 23 -2.19 -12.23 -1.44
N ILE A 24 -2.82 -11.07 -1.61
CA ILE A 24 -3.45 -10.70 -2.88
C ILE A 24 -2.40 -10.43 -3.97
N MET A 25 -1.27 -9.80 -3.65
CA MET A 25 -0.19 -9.60 -4.62
C MET A 25 0.44 -10.92 -5.05
N VAL A 26 0.63 -11.87 -4.13
CA VAL A 26 1.09 -13.23 -4.44
C VAL A 26 0.08 -13.96 -5.35
N ARG A 27 -1.23 -13.87 -5.07
CA ARG A 27 -2.29 -14.43 -5.93
C ARG A 27 -2.27 -13.85 -7.35
N ALA A 28 -1.87 -12.60 -7.49
CA ALA A 28 -1.70 -11.95 -8.80
C ALA A 28 -0.45 -12.44 -9.56
N GLY A 29 0.37 -13.31 -8.96
CA GLY A 29 1.61 -13.81 -9.56
C GLY A 29 2.74 -12.77 -9.53
N TYR A 30 2.68 -11.79 -8.64
CA TYR A 30 3.73 -10.80 -8.48
C TYR A 30 4.88 -11.33 -7.62
N ASP A 31 6.08 -10.81 -7.87
CA ASP A 31 7.25 -10.99 -6.99
C ASP A 31 7.12 -10.01 -5.82
N VAL A 32 6.75 -10.53 -4.65
CA VAL A 32 6.45 -9.73 -3.47
C VAL A 32 7.64 -9.76 -2.51
N VAL A 33 8.25 -8.60 -2.29
CA VAL A 33 9.33 -8.42 -1.32
C VAL A 33 8.76 -7.80 -0.06
N VAL A 34 8.76 -8.55 1.04
CA VAL A 34 8.34 -8.05 2.36
C VAL A 34 9.59 -7.60 3.12
N ALA A 35 9.76 -6.28 3.29
CA ALA A 35 10.96 -5.73 3.89
C ALA A 35 10.71 -5.08 5.26
N SER A 36 11.60 -5.36 6.22
CA SER A 36 11.55 -4.75 7.54
C SER A 36 12.12 -3.33 7.53
N ALA A 37 11.30 -2.37 7.94
CA ALA A 37 11.72 -0.98 8.20
C ALA A 37 12.09 -0.74 9.68
N ASP A 38 12.24 -1.79 10.49
CA ASP A 38 12.62 -1.68 11.89
C ASP A 38 14.05 -1.11 12.04
N PHE A 39 14.21 -0.08 12.86
CA PHE A 39 15.48 0.61 13.06
C PHE A 39 16.56 -0.26 13.68
N ASP A 40 16.17 -1.26 14.52
CA ASP A 40 17.09 -2.22 15.10
C ASP A 40 17.46 -3.34 14.10
N GLY A 41 16.89 -3.33 12.91
CA GLY A 41 17.13 -4.32 11.86
C GLY A 41 16.56 -5.71 12.19
N ARG A 42 15.57 -5.81 13.08
CA ARG A 42 14.85 -7.05 13.34
C ARG A 42 13.96 -7.40 12.16
N LEU A 43 13.90 -8.68 11.81
CA LEU A 43 13.00 -9.17 10.78
C LEU A 43 11.63 -9.59 11.34
N SER A 44 11.58 -9.92 12.63
CA SER A 44 10.35 -10.42 13.27
C SER A 44 9.95 -9.52 14.45
N PHE A 45 8.70 -9.11 14.50
CA PHE A 45 8.17 -8.18 15.50
C PHE A 45 6.66 -8.31 15.66
N LYS A 46 6.12 -7.68 16.69
CA LYS A 46 4.68 -7.61 16.95
C LYS A 46 4.03 -6.51 16.10
N ALA A 47 2.98 -6.88 15.42
CA ALA A 47 2.06 -5.99 14.71
C ALA A 47 1.07 -5.34 15.68
N SER A 48 0.21 -4.48 15.18
CA SER A 48 -0.63 -3.57 15.97
C SER A 48 -1.60 -4.26 16.94
N ARG A 49 -2.03 -5.48 16.63
CA ARG A 49 -2.96 -6.29 17.43
C ARG A 49 -2.30 -7.54 18.00
N GLY A 50 -0.98 -7.64 17.93
CA GLY A 50 -0.21 -8.67 18.61
C GLY A 50 0.16 -9.90 17.78
N VAL A 51 -0.25 -9.96 16.50
CA VAL A 51 0.25 -10.98 15.57
C VAL A 51 1.74 -10.75 15.34
N THR A 52 2.52 -11.83 15.27
CA THR A 52 3.93 -11.71 14.89
C THR A 52 4.04 -11.74 13.37
N LEU A 53 4.63 -10.71 12.81
CA LEU A 53 5.00 -10.66 11.40
C LEU A 53 6.51 -10.86 11.25
N THR A 54 6.90 -11.49 10.14
CA THR A 54 8.31 -11.70 9.80
C THR A 54 8.52 -11.25 8.36
N ALA A 55 9.49 -10.36 8.16
CA ALA A 55 9.91 -9.88 6.85
C ALA A 55 10.94 -10.82 6.22
N ASP A 56 11.05 -10.78 4.90
CA ASP A 56 12.01 -11.58 4.13
C ASP A 56 13.44 -11.02 4.24
N CYS A 57 13.56 -9.68 4.30
CA CYS A 57 14.83 -8.97 4.31
C CYS A 57 14.71 -7.65 5.08
N LYS A 58 15.84 -6.96 5.27
CA LYS A 58 15.85 -5.59 5.77
C LYS A 58 15.65 -4.61 4.62
N LEU A 59 14.92 -3.54 4.89
CA LEU A 59 14.67 -2.50 3.88
C LEU A 59 15.96 -1.88 3.34
N VAL A 60 16.96 -1.70 4.19
CA VAL A 60 18.25 -1.12 3.80
C VAL A 60 19.03 -2.01 2.80
N ASP A 61 18.81 -3.33 2.85
CA ASP A 61 19.52 -4.27 1.98
C ASP A 61 19.00 -4.24 0.52
N ILE A 62 17.79 -3.67 0.33
CA ILE A 62 17.13 -3.59 -0.97
C ILE A 62 16.82 -2.14 -1.40
N ALA A 63 17.50 -1.16 -0.78
CA ALA A 63 17.24 0.26 -1.01
C ALA A 63 17.46 0.70 -2.47
N ASP A 64 18.37 0.04 -3.17
CA ASP A 64 18.71 0.32 -4.58
C ASP A 64 17.93 -0.56 -5.58
N ASP A 65 17.04 -1.43 -5.09
CA ASP A 65 16.25 -2.30 -5.96
C ASP A 65 15.13 -1.50 -6.65
N GLU A 66 14.78 -1.92 -7.87
CA GLU A 66 13.65 -1.35 -8.60
C GLU A 66 12.36 -2.13 -8.33
N PHE A 67 11.27 -1.39 -8.12
CA PHE A 67 9.94 -1.95 -7.90
C PHE A 67 8.92 -1.34 -8.88
N ASP A 68 7.95 -2.14 -9.32
CA ASP A 68 6.79 -1.66 -10.08
C ASP A 68 5.79 -0.91 -9.19
N ALA A 69 5.74 -1.27 -7.91
CA ALA A 69 4.97 -0.55 -6.89
C ALA A 69 5.57 -0.68 -5.50
N VAL A 70 5.33 0.34 -4.67
CA VAL A 70 5.56 0.34 -3.21
C VAL A 70 4.21 0.44 -2.52
N ILE A 71 3.90 -0.53 -1.64
CA ILE A 71 2.59 -0.67 -1.03
C ILE A 71 2.73 -0.63 0.49
N LEU A 72 2.24 0.43 1.09
CA LEU A 72 2.44 0.77 2.50
C LEU A 72 1.20 0.38 3.33
N PRO A 73 1.26 -0.65 4.17
CA PRO A 73 0.21 -0.91 5.15
C PRO A 73 0.18 0.20 6.21
N GLY A 74 -0.88 0.22 7.02
CA GLY A 74 -1.04 1.17 8.09
C GLY A 74 -0.64 0.61 9.46
N GLY A 75 -1.43 0.99 10.47
CA GLY A 75 -1.08 0.88 11.87
C GLY A 75 -0.34 2.16 12.30
N VAL A 76 -0.79 2.80 13.38
CA VAL A 76 -0.24 4.11 13.78
C VAL A 76 1.26 4.02 14.06
N GLN A 77 1.68 3.06 14.91
CA GLN A 77 3.10 2.87 15.23
C GLN A 77 3.93 2.47 14.00
N GLY A 78 3.40 1.58 13.15
CA GLY A 78 4.06 1.19 11.91
C GLY A 78 4.25 2.38 10.97
N ALA A 79 3.22 3.22 10.82
CA ALA A 79 3.30 4.43 10.02
C ALA A 79 4.29 5.47 10.59
N GLU A 80 4.43 5.55 11.91
CA GLU A 80 5.46 6.39 12.54
C GLU A 80 6.87 5.89 12.23
N VAL A 81 7.11 4.57 12.29
CA VAL A 81 8.39 3.99 11.85
C VAL A 81 8.66 4.29 10.38
N PHE A 82 7.66 4.15 9.51
CA PHE A 82 7.78 4.48 8.08
C PHE A 82 8.10 5.97 7.86
N ARG A 83 7.42 6.85 8.58
CA ARG A 83 7.66 8.30 8.55
C ARG A 83 9.11 8.66 8.86
N ASP A 84 9.65 8.02 9.91
CA ASP A 84 10.97 8.34 10.43
C ASP A 84 12.11 7.56 9.68
N SER A 85 11.74 6.63 8.78
CA SER A 85 12.68 5.87 7.96
C SER A 85 13.12 6.68 6.73
N THR A 86 14.30 7.28 6.77
CA THR A 86 14.85 8.04 5.64
C THR A 86 14.97 7.18 4.38
N VAL A 87 15.36 5.92 4.53
CA VAL A 87 15.47 4.96 3.40
C VAL A 87 14.12 4.76 2.73
N LEU A 88 13.04 4.53 3.50
CA LEU A 88 11.72 4.34 2.92
C LEU A 88 11.20 5.61 2.24
N VAL A 89 11.42 6.77 2.86
CA VAL A 89 11.00 8.06 2.29
C VAL A 89 11.71 8.31 0.95
N GLU A 90 12.98 7.98 0.83
CA GLU A 90 13.71 8.12 -0.45
C GLU A 90 13.22 7.11 -1.50
N ILE A 91 12.94 5.86 -1.13
CA ILE A 91 12.31 4.89 -2.04
C ILE A 91 10.98 5.43 -2.57
N ILE A 92 10.13 6.00 -1.71
CA ILE A 92 8.85 6.61 -2.14
C ILE A 92 9.07 7.80 -3.06
N ARG A 93 10.07 8.67 -2.78
CA ARG A 93 10.43 9.79 -3.66
C ARG A 93 10.87 9.33 -5.05
N GLN A 94 11.68 8.29 -5.09
CA GLN A 94 12.12 7.69 -6.35
C GLN A 94 10.95 7.15 -7.16
N GLN A 95 10.04 6.39 -6.52
CA GLN A 95 8.82 5.90 -7.15
C GLN A 95 7.96 7.05 -7.72
N MET A 96 7.79 8.11 -6.93
CA MET A 96 7.05 9.30 -7.35
C MET A 96 7.71 9.97 -8.57
N TYR A 97 9.04 10.14 -8.54
CA TYR A 97 9.80 10.75 -9.62
C TYR A 97 9.72 9.94 -10.92
N GLU A 98 9.77 8.61 -10.81
CA GLU A 98 9.68 7.68 -11.95
C GLU A 98 8.25 7.46 -12.45
N GLY A 99 7.25 8.05 -11.81
CA GLY A 99 5.84 7.86 -12.16
C GLY A 99 5.37 6.42 -11.96
N LYS A 100 6.00 5.67 -11.05
CA LYS A 100 5.60 4.32 -10.64
C LYS A 100 4.52 4.38 -9.57
N LEU A 101 3.80 3.27 -9.35
CA LEU A 101 2.69 3.23 -8.41
C LEU A 101 3.19 3.29 -6.97
N VAL A 102 2.63 4.20 -6.18
CA VAL A 102 2.67 4.16 -4.72
C VAL A 102 1.26 3.93 -4.20
N ALA A 103 1.12 3.00 -3.27
CA ALA A 103 -0.16 2.71 -2.63
C ALA A 103 -0.01 2.77 -1.10
N ALA A 104 -0.96 3.41 -0.40
CA ALA A 104 -0.89 3.58 1.06
C ALA A 104 -2.28 3.50 1.70
N ILE A 105 -2.38 2.84 2.84
CA ILE A 105 -3.67 2.62 3.52
C ILE A 105 -3.64 3.11 4.97
N CYS A 106 -4.82 3.43 5.51
CA CYS A 106 -5.08 3.72 6.92
C CYS A 106 -4.40 5.02 7.39
N ALA A 107 -3.50 4.95 8.36
CA ALA A 107 -2.78 6.10 8.88
C ALA A 107 -1.67 6.60 7.93
N THR A 108 -1.13 5.72 7.10
CA THR A 108 0.09 5.96 6.31
C THR A 108 -0.03 7.11 5.30
N PRO A 109 -1.15 7.30 4.56
CA PRO A 109 -1.28 8.47 3.69
C PRO A 109 -1.10 9.80 4.44
N ALA A 110 -1.63 9.90 5.65
CA ALA A 110 -1.54 11.09 6.49
C ALA A 110 -0.18 11.23 7.19
N LEU A 111 0.27 10.16 7.86
CA LEU A 111 1.45 10.22 8.71
C LEU A 111 2.78 10.10 7.94
N VAL A 112 2.76 9.61 6.71
CA VAL A 112 3.96 9.50 5.87
C VAL A 112 3.88 10.45 4.68
N LEU A 113 2.88 10.27 3.79
CA LEU A 113 2.85 11.02 2.54
C LEU A 113 2.60 12.50 2.78
N ALA A 114 1.55 12.86 3.51
CA ALA A 114 1.25 14.25 3.82
C ALA A 114 2.32 14.88 4.73
N HIS A 115 2.83 14.15 5.73
CA HIS A 115 3.88 14.62 6.64
C HIS A 115 5.15 15.10 5.91
N HIS A 116 5.61 14.31 4.93
CA HIS A 116 6.80 14.62 4.13
C HIS A 116 6.52 15.47 2.90
N ASN A 117 5.29 15.99 2.77
CA ASN A 117 4.83 16.73 1.60
C ASN A 117 5.10 15.96 0.28
N LEU A 118 4.93 14.64 0.34
CA LEU A 118 4.94 13.79 -0.85
C LEU A 118 3.56 13.88 -1.53
N TYR A 119 3.55 14.02 -2.83
CA TYR A 119 2.30 14.18 -3.61
C TYR A 119 1.45 15.40 -3.16
N PRO A 120 1.99 16.64 -3.11
CA PRO A 120 1.32 17.80 -2.51
C PRO A 120 0.00 18.20 -3.18
N ASP A 121 -0.20 17.79 -4.44
CA ASP A 121 -1.41 18.10 -5.21
C ASP A 121 -2.27 16.86 -5.50
N ALA A 122 -1.88 15.68 -5.02
CA ALA A 122 -2.62 14.46 -5.27
C ALA A 122 -3.91 14.37 -4.45
N LEU A 123 -4.93 13.76 -5.06
CA LEU A 123 -6.16 13.40 -4.37
C LEU A 123 -5.92 12.14 -3.56
N MET A 124 -6.24 12.16 -2.27
CA MET A 124 -6.01 11.01 -1.38
C MET A 124 -7.08 10.86 -0.30
N THR A 125 -7.16 9.67 0.25
CA THR A 125 -7.91 9.34 1.45
C THR A 125 -6.98 8.71 2.49
N CYS A 126 -7.41 8.68 3.74
CA CYS A 126 -6.73 7.99 4.84
C CYS A 126 -7.75 7.51 5.86
N HIS A 127 -7.30 6.92 6.96
CA HIS A 127 -8.18 6.62 8.07
C HIS A 127 -8.85 7.91 8.59
N PRO A 128 -10.17 7.93 8.81
CA PRO A 128 -10.92 9.15 9.17
C PRO A 128 -10.34 9.92 10.36
N SER A 129 -9.73 9.24 11.33
CA SER A 129 -9.09 9.89 12.48
C SER A 129 -7.89 10.77 12.14
N PHE A 130 -7.36 10.68 10.92
CA PHE A 130 -6.19 11.42 10.44
C PHE A 130 -6.50 12.39 9.30
N GLU A 131 -7.77 12.57 8.93
CA GLU A 131 -8.16 13.43 7.81
C GLU A 131 -7.64 14.87 7.92
N SER A 132 -7.51 15.38 9.15
CA SER A 132 -7.01 16.74 9.40
C SER A 132 -5.55 16.96 9.00
N HIS A 133 -4.78 15.89 8.74
CA HIS A 133 -3.39 15.96 8.27
C HIS A 133 -3.30 16.16 6.75
N ILE A 134 -4.41 15.93 6.03
CA ILE A 134 -4.47 16.10 4.58
C ILE A 134 -5.17 17.42 4.27
N GLU A 135 -4.61 18.21 3.36
CA GLU A 135 -5.24 19.45 2.93
C GLU A 135 -6.64 19.20 2.36
N LYS A 136 -7.61 20.04 2.69
CA LYS A 136 -9.02 19.89 2.26
C LYS A 136 -9.19 19.76 0.74
N LYS A 137 -8.36 20.44 -0.05
CA LYS A 137 -8.39 20.37 -1.51
C LYS A 137 -8.07 18.95 -2.02
N ASN A 138 -7.20 18.23 -1.31
CA ASN A 138 -6.69 16.91 -1.67
C ASN A 138 -7.51 15.78 -1.06
N TRP A 139 -8.21 16.05 0.05
CA TRP A 139 -8.99 15.04 0.78
C TRP A 139 -10.19 14.50 0.00
N ARG A 140 -10.37 13.20 0.02
CA ARG A 140 -11.51 12.50 -0.61
C ARG A 140 -12.16 11.55 0.39
N VAL A 141 -13.47 11.72 0.59
CA VAL A 141 -14.30 10.82 1.43
C VAL A 141 -14.68 9.59 0.60
N LYS A 142 -13.71 8.71 0.34
CA LYS A 142 -13.90 7.45 -0.40
C LYS A 142 -13.14 6.33 0.28
N ARG A 143 -13.69 5.12 0.19
CA ARG A 143 -13.03 3.92 0.73
C ARG A 143 -11.67 3.67 0.09
N VAL A 144 -11.60 3.84 -1.23
CA VAL A 144 -10.38 3.80 -2.02
C VAL A 144 -10.37 5.00 -2.97
N THR A 145 -9.24 5.66 -3.09
CA THR A 145 -9.02 6.81 -3.99
C THR A 145 -7.79 6.54 -4.84
N TYR A 146 -7.96 6.60 -6.15
CA TYR A 146 -6.84 6.57 -7.10
C TYR A 146 -6.69 7.93 -7.77
N ASP A 147 -5.53 8.53 -7.65
CA ASP A 147 -5.12 9.69 -8.41
C ASP A 147 -4.28 9.23 -9.61
N VAL A 148 -4.90 9.27 -10.79
CA VAL A 148 -4.28 8.79 -12.03
C VAL A 148 -3.08 9.65 -12.46
N ASN A 149 -3.12 10.95 -12.18
CA ASN A 149 -2.06 11.88 -12.58
C ASN A 149 -0.78 11.67 -11.77
N HIS A 150 -0.93 11.24 -10.53
CA HIS A 150 0.19 11.02 -9.62
C HIS A 150 0.52 9.53 -9.42
N ARG A 151 -0.26 8.63 -10.01
CA ARG A 151 -0.15 7.19 -9.79
C ARG A 151 -0.13 6.82 -8.31
N LEU A 152 -1.00 7.50 -7.55
CA LEU A 152 -1.16 7.32 -6.12
C LEU A 152 -2.49 6.64 -5.81
N LEU A 153 -2.45 5.51 -5.11
CA LEU A 153 -3.64 4.81 -4.62
C LEU A 153 -3.67 4.88 -3.09
N THR A 154 -4.78 5.33 -2.52
CA THR A 154 -4.93 5.42 -1.06
C THR A 154 -6.22 4.80 -0.58
N SER A 155 -6.26 4.32 0.68
CA SER A 155 -7.43 3.69 1.27
C SER A 155 -7.57 3.97 2.77
N GLN A 156 -8.75 3.67 3.34
CA GLN A 156 -9.13 4.15 4.67
C GLN A 156 -8.69 3.27 5.83
N GLY A 157 -8.62 1.96 5.68
CA GLY A 157 -8.28 1.12 6.83
C GLY A 157 -8.58 -0.37 6.65
N PRO A 158 -8.48 -1.18 7.71
CA PRO A 158 -8.55 -2.64 7.62
C PRO A 158 -9.78 -3.16 6.88
N GLY A 159 -10.93 -2.53 7.10
CA GLY A 159 -12.19 -2.89 6.43
C GLY A 159 -12.23 -2.56 4.93
N THR A 160 -11.21 -1.92 4.38
CA THR A 160 -11.10 -1.61 2.94
C THR A 160 -9.88 -2.29 2.29
N ALA A 161 -9.13 -3.12 3.02
CA ALA A 161 -7.87 -3.71 2.58
C ALA A 161 -8.03 -4.62 1.36
N LEU A 162 -9.10 -5.42 1.30
CA LEU A 162 -9.39 -6.28 0.14
C LEU A 162 -9.62 -5.44 -1.13
N GLU A 163 -10.51 -4.45 -1.03
CA GLU A 163 -10.82 -3.54 -2.14
C GLU A 163 -9.56 -2.79 -2.61
N PHE A 164 -8.78 -2.28 -1.66
CA PHE A 164 -7.51 -1.60 -1.92
C PHE A 164 -6.52 -2.50 -2.67
N ALA A 165 -6.30 -3.73 -2.21
CA ALA A 165 -5.35 -4.66 -2.82
C ALA A 165 -5.79 -5.07 -4.24
N ILE A 166 -7.09 -5.29 -4.48
CA ILE A 166 -7.61 -5.56 -5.82
C ILE A 166 -7.43 -4.35 -6.76
N GLU A 167 -7.64 -3.12 -6.26
CA GLU A 167 -7.40 -1.90 -7.05
C GLU A 167 -5.92 -1.72 -7.42
N ILE A 168 -4.98 -2.19 -6.60
CA ILE A 168 -3.56 -2.23 -6.96
C ILE A 168 -3.36 -3.09 -8.21
N ILE A 169 -3.97 -4.29 -8.27
CA ILE A 169 -3.86 -5.17 -9.44
C ILE A 169 -4.47 -4.49 -10.68
N VAL A 170 -5.63 -3.84 -10.54
CA VAL A 170 -6.25 -3.09 -11.64
C VAL A 170 -5.28 -2.07 -12.24
N ASN A 171 -4.57 -1.34 -11.40
CA ASN A 171 -3.67 -0.27 -11.81
C ASN A 171 -2.30 -0.75 -12.31
N LEU A 172 -1.86 -1.95 -11.93
CA LEU A 172 -0.61 -2.55 -12.39
C LEU A 172 -0.77 -3.44 -13.62
N SER A 173 -1.87 -4.21 -13.68
CA SER A 173 -2.03 -5.29 -14.67
C SER A 173 -3.41 -5.34 -15.32
N GLY A 174 -4.31 -4.44 -14.95
CA GLY A 174 -5.64 -4.31 -15.55
C GLY A 174 -6.71 -5.19 -14.91
N LYS A 175 -7.95 -4.93 -15.33
CA LYS A 175 -9.16 -5.52 -14.74
C LYS A 175 -9.26 -7.03 -14.91
N ALA A 176 -8.74 -7.58 -16.00
CA ALA A 176 -8.83 -9.02 -16.27
C ALA A 176 -8.10 -9.86 -15.21
N LEU A 177 -6.87 -9.47 -14.85
CA LEU A 177 -6.11 -10.14 -13.80
C LEU A 177 -6.76 -9.91 -12.43
N ALA A 178 -7.20 -8.70 -12.15
CA ALA A 178 -7.90 -8.38 -10.89
C ALA A 178 -9.15 -9.26 -10.71
N TRP A 179 -9.92 -9.50 -11.77
CA TRP A 179 -11.06 -10.41 -11.74
C TRP A 179 -10.64 -11.86 -11.46
N GLN A 180 -9.62 -12.38 -12.17
CA GLN A 180 -9.11 -13.73 -11.97
C GLN A 180 -8.65 -14.00 -10.54
N VAL A 181 -8.15 -12.98 -9.85
CA VAL A 181 -7.76 -13.05 -8.44
C VAL A 181 -8.98 -12.96 -7.52
N ALA A 182 -9.89 -12.02 -7.77
CA ALA A 182 -11.03 -11.74 -6.90
C ALA A 182 -12.08 -12.85 -6.89
N GLU A 183 -12.38 -13.45 -8.05
CA GLU A 183 -13.44 -14.46 -8.20
C GLU A 183 -13.24 -15.68 -7.28
N PRO A 184 -12.08 -16.38 -7.25
CA PRO A 184 -11.88 -17.51 -6.35
C PRO A 184 -11.75 -17.11 -4.87
N MET A 185 -11.48 -15.83 -4.57
CA MET A 185 -11.47 -15.30 -3.21
C MET A 185 -12.88 -15.02 -2.67
N VAL A 186 -13.91 -15.18 -3.50
CA VAL A 186 -15.32 -14.88 -3.15
C VAL A 186 -15.47 -13.42 -2.69
N THR A 187 -14.71 -12.51 -3.27
CA THR A 187 -14.92 -11.09 -3.02
C THR A 187 -16.14 -10.60 -3.79
N LEU A 188 -16.92 -9.72 -3.18
CA LEU A 188 -18.02 -9.07 -3.89
C LEU A 188 -17.44 -8.23 -5.03
N PRO A 189 -17.89 -8.44 -6.30
CA PRO A 189 -17.47 -7.57 -7.37
C PRO A 189 -17.94 -6.16 -7.04
N THR A 190 -17.00 -5.23 -6.95
CA THR A 190 -17.36 -3.82 -6.99
C THR A 190 -17.88 -3.50 -8.39
N LEU A 191 -18.68 -2.45 -8.55
CA LEU A 191 -19.26 -2.03 -9.83
C LEU A 191 -18.20 -1.82 -10.94
N HIS A 192 -16.93 -1.79 -10.58
CA HIS A 192 -15.79 -1.64 -11.48
C HIS A 192 -15.29 -2.97 -12.08
N TYR A 193 -15.72 -4.12 -11.55
CA TYR A 193 -15.27 -5.46 -11.96
C TYR A 193 -16.34 -6.25 -12.71
N SER A 194 -17.17 -5.59 -13.52
CA SER A 194 -18.04 -6.33 -14.44
C SER A 194 -17.19 -7.24 -15.33
N LYS A 195 -17.61 -8.51 -15.51
CA LYS A 195 -16.95 -9.46 -16.41
C LYS A 195 -16.67 -8.79 -17.75
N LEU A 196 -15.42 -8.81 -18.17
CA LEU A 196 -15.06 -8.38 -19.51
C LEU A 196 -15.71 -9.39 -20.47
N GLY A 197 -16.75 -8.98 -21.18
CA GLY A 197 -17.41 -9.80 -22.21
C GLY A 197 -18.91 -10.02 -22.08
N GLU A 198 -19.57 -9.54 -21.03
CA GLU A 198 -21.01 -9.47 -20.93
C GLU A 198 -21.49 -8.05 -21.29
N ALA A 199 -21.36 -7.66 -22.54
CA ALA A 199 -22.03 -6.53 -23.17
C ALA A 199 -22.83 -7.04 -24.35
#